data_c5ab593856c13b24b00cc75dbac30bf2
#
_entry.id   c5ab593856c13b24b00cc75dbac30bf2
#
_cell.length_a   1.000
_cell.length_b   1.000
_cell.length_c   1.000
_cell.angle_alpha   90.00
_cell.angle_beta   90.00
_cell.angle_gamma   90.00
#
_symmetry.space_group_name_H-M   'P 1'
#
loop_
_entity.id
_entity.type
_entity.pdbx_description
1 polymer ?
#
loop_
_entity_poly.entity_id
_entity_poly.type
_entity_poly.pdbx_seq_one_letter_code
_entity_poly.pdbx_strand_id
1 'polypeptide(L)'
;MNRLRAAFASTNGQILAGIVLGALFGAFLPELALAQRVIGQMFVALLKMLVVPLVFASIFVAIAGLGTLHHLKHMGLRTIGLYLLTTALSVLLAIVVMNIVGIGEAVSAEGVAFAQAHEIKPFSFEAMLLGFIPTNVFASLTNGAMMQVIVFSILFAIASLYLSDHHQGLMLDFFTGVNNAMLKMAEWVIKLTPIGVFSLIAYVIADEGVDVILGLWKYMLVVIGVILLHGLLTLPFLVAFFARINPYHYMGRVKEAILLAFSTASSAATLPVSIEVSEHKGGVRRESAGFVLPLGATVSMDGTAAYLVVAVLYIATLAGVELSLGDQVLLGVTVVALSVGVAALPSASLVMMVVILNQIGLPADYIGLIVAVDRVLDMFRTALNVTSDLMVTKIVDVTTRKAALEASA
;
A
#
# COMPACT_ATOMS: atom_id res chain seq x y z
N MET A 1 -15.04 29.75 -14.66
CA MET A 1 -14.01 30.29 -13.72
C MET A 1 -14.10 29.70 -12.33
N ASN A 2 -15.27 29.57 -11.68
CA ASN A 2 -15.38 29.03 -10.30
C ASN A 2 -14.98 27.56 -10.15
N ARG A 3 -15.25 26.68 -11.12
CA ARG A 3 -14.85 25.27 -11.09
C ARG A 3 -13.35 25.06 -11.23
N LEU A 4 -12.65 25.85 -12.00
CA LEU A 4 -11.19 25.82 -12.13
C LEU A 4 -10.51 26.32 -10.85
N ARG A 5 -11.01 27.40 -10.24
CA ARG A 5 -10.49 27.88 -8.95
C ARG A 5 -10.70 26.86 -7.84
N ALA A 6 -11.82 26.16 -7.80
CA ALA A 6 -12.09 25.10 -6.82
C ALA A 6 -11.18 23.88 -7.06
N ALA A 7 -10.89 23.52 -8.31
CA ALA A 7 -9.97 22.42 -8.64
C ALA A 7 -8.54 22.74 -8.18
N PHE A 8 -8.03 23.95 -8.42
CA PHE A 8 -6.70 24.39 -7.95
C PHE A 8 -6.61 24.62 -6.43
N ALA A 9 -7.72 24.84 -5.75
CA ALA A 9 -7.78 24.94 -4.29
C ALA A 9 -7.73 23.57 -3.59
N SER A 10 -7.99 22.48 -4.32
CA SER A 10 -7.88 21.13 -3.79
C SER A 10 -6.42 20.66 -3.71
N THR A 11 -6.08 19.82 -2.72
CA THR A 11 -4.74 19.21 -2.58
C THR A 11 -4.29 18.53 -3.89
N ASN A 12 -5.24 17.89 -4.59
CA ASN A 12 -4.96 17.23 -5.88
C ASN A 12 -4.56 18.22 -6.98
N GLY A 13 -5.26 19.35 -7.06
CA GLY A 13 -4.92 20.42 -8.01
C GLY A 13 -3.57 21.05 -7.69
N GLN A 14 -3.23 21.20 -6.41
CA GLN A 14 -1.93 21.71 -5.97
C GLN A 14 -0.79 20.73 -6.30
N ILE A 15 -1.00 19.42 -6.13
CA ILE A 15 -0.02 18.39 -6.54
C ILE A 15 0.18 18.44 -8.05
N LEU A 16 -0.90 18.46 -8.84
CA LEU A 16 -0.81 18.55 -10.29
C LEU A 16 -0.08 19.82 -10.75
N ALA A 17 -0.37 20.95 -10.11
CA ALA A 17 0.36 22.20 -10.34
C ALA A 17 1.84 22.07 -9.98
N GLY A 18 2.16 21.42 -8.85
CA GLY A 18 3.53 21.12 -8.44
C GLY A 18 4.27 20.28 -9.48
N ILE A 19 3.61 19.26 -10.05
CA ILE A 19 4.17 18.42 -11.13
C ILE A 19 4.51 19.27 -12.35
N VAL A 20 3.53 20.02 -12.88
CA VAL A 20 3.72 20.83 -14.09
C VAL A 20 4.77 21.92 -13.89
N LEU A 21 4.67 22.64 -12.77
CA LEU A 21 5.65 23.71 -12.45
C LEU A 21 7.04 23.16 -12.19
N GLY A 22 7.15 22.00 -11.51
CA GLY A 22 8.41 21.31 -11.28
C GLY A 22 9.06 20.88 -12.59
N ALA A 23 8.26 20.33 -13.50
CA ALA A 23 8.72 19.92 -14.82
C ALA A 23 9.26 21.11 -15.64
N LEU A 24 8.49 22.19 -15.69
CA LEU A 24 8.91 23.42 -16.36
C LEU A 24 10.16 24.02 -15.71
N PHE A 25 10.20 24.06 -14.37
CA PHE A 25 11.34 24.60 -13.63
C PHE A 25 12.62 23.79 -13.87
N GLY A 26 12.52 22.44 -13.85
CA GLY A 26 13.65 21.55 -14.16
C GLY A 26 14.14 21.67 -15.60
N ALA A 27 13.22 21.81 -16.57
CA ALA A 27 13.57 21.94 -17.99
C ALA A 27 14.20 23.28 -18.34
N PHE A 28 13.70 24.40 -17.77
CA PHE A 28 14.13 25.74 -18.14
C PHE A 28 15.19 26.35 -17.22
N LEU A 29 15.31 25.88 -15.98
CA LEU A 29 16.22 26.41 -14.95
C LEU A 29 16.99 25.27 -14.23
N PRO A 30 17.73 24.42 -14.98
CA PRO A 30 18.33 23.20 -14.44
C PRO A 30 19.27 23.45 -13.26
N GLU A 31 20.10 24.49 -13.31
CA GLU A 31 21.03 24.80 -12.21
C GLU A 31 20.32 25.13 -10.89
N LEU A 32 19.21 25.89 -10.94
CA LEU A 32 18.39 26.20 -9.78
C LEU A 32 17.61 24.99 -9.30
N ALA A 33 17.16 24.15 -10.24
CA ALA A 33 16.46 22.92 -9.94
C ALA A 33 17.36 21.90 -9.21
N LEU A 34 18.61 21.80 -9.59
CA LEU A 34 19.61 21.00 -8.88
C LEU A 34 19.92 21.59 -7.49
N ALA A 35 20.08 22.91 -7.39
CA ALA A 35 20.40 23.58 -6.12
C ALA A 35 19.28 23.42 -5.05
N GLN A 36 18.00 23.37 -5.45
CA GLN A 36 16.87 23.24 -4.52
C GLN A 36 16.55 21.78 -4.13
N ARG A 37 17.31 20.79 -4.55
CA ARG A 37 17.17 19.36 -4.22
C ARG A 37 16.89 19.10 -2.73
N VAL A 38 17.48 19.91 -1.85
CA VAL A 38 17.32 19.78 -0.39
C VAL A 38 15.85 19.78 0.06
N ILE A 39 14.97 20.51 -0.64
CA ILE A 39 13.52 20.58 -0.31
C ILE A 39 12.85 19.21 -0.55
N GLY A 40 13.13 18.59 -1.69
CA GLY A 40 12.65 17.24 -2.00
C GLY A 40 13.20 16.20 -1.03
N GLN A 41 14.49 16.28 -0.69
CA GLN A 41 15.12 15.39 0.29
C GLN A 41 14.51 15.55 1.70
N MET A 42 14.19 16.77 2.12
CA MET A 42 13.49 17.02 3.38
C MET A 42 12.10 16.37 3.37
N PHE A 43 11.36 16.47 2.26
CA PHE A 43 10.05 15.82 2.13
C PHE A 43 10.17 14.30 2.28
N VAL A 44 11.13 13.67 1.58
CA VAL A 44 11.41 12.22 1.71
C VAL A 44 11.84 11.86 3.14
N ALA A 45 12.65 12.69 3.79
CA ALA A 45 13.07 12.47 5.18
C ALA A 45 11.88 12.53 6.17
N LEU A 46 10.94 13.44 5.96
CA LEU A 46 9.70 13.51 6.75
C LEU A 46 8.84 12.25 6.54
N LEU A 47 8.75 11.72 5.33
CA LEU A 47 8.08 10.44 5.09
C LEU A 47 8.80 9.30 5.83
N LYS A 48 10.12 9.20 5.72
CA LYS A 48 10.94 8.19 6.43
C LYS A 48 10.73 8.20 7.94
N MET A 49 10.64 9.36 8.55
CA MET A 49 10.44 9.54 10.00
C MET A 49 9.17 8.85 10.51
N LEU A 50 8.12 8.79 9.69
CA LEU A 50 6.82 8.24 10.10
C LEU A 50 6.78 6.70 10.06
N VAL A 51 7.63 6.08 9.26
CA VAL A 51 7.51 4.67 8.88
C VAL A 51 7.45 3.74 10.09
N VAL A 52 8.53 3.72 10.87
CA VAL A 52 8.68 2.73 11.95
C VAL A 52 7.58 2.83 13.02
N PRO A 53 7.32 4.03 13.60
CA PRO A 53 6.28 4.15 14.62
C PRO A 53 4.86 3.92 14.07
N LEU A 54 4.60 4.33 12.82
CA LEU A 54 3.29 4.13 12.20
C LEU A 54 3.03 2.64 11.96
N VAL A 55 3.97 1.92 11.34
CA VAL A 55 3.82 0.48 11.05
C VAL A 55 3.67 -0.32 12.33
N PHE A 56 4.51 -0.04 13.33
CA PHE A 56 4.44 -0.72 14.62
C PHE A 56 3.06 -0.54 15.29
N ALA A 57 2.60 0.71 15.41
CA ALA A 57 1.33 1.01 16.06
C ALA A 57 0.13 0.50 15.25
N SER A 58 0.14 0.64 13.92
CA SER A 58 -0.97 0.19 13.06
C SER A 58 -1.15 -1.33 13.12
N ILE A 59 -0.07 -2.10 13.04
CA ILE A 59 -0.14 -3.57 13.13
C ILE A 59 -0.61 -3.98 14.52
N PHE A 60 -0.08 -3.35 15.57
CA PHE A 60 -0.52 -3.64 16.94
C PHE A 60 -2.02 -3.42 17.09
N VAL A 61 -2.52 -2.25 16.70
CA VAL A 61 -3.95 -1.90 16.81
C VAL A 61 -4.82 -2.82 15.95
N ALA A 62 -4.39 -3.16 14.73
CA ALA A 62 -5.12 -4.06 13.86
C ALA A 62 -5.32 -5.44 14.48
N ILE A 63 -4.32 -5.99 15.16
CA ILE A 63 -4.38 -7.33 15.76
C ILE A 63 -5.02 -7.30 17.14
N ALA A 64 -4.57 -6.40 18.03
CA ALA A 64 -5.10 -6.30 19.38
C ALA A 64 -6.58 -5.84 19.41
N GLY A 65 -7.00 -5.05 18.42
CA GLY A 65 -8.38 -4.60 18.25
C GLY A 65 -9.35 -5.69 17.82
N LEU A 66 -8.89 -6.90 17.45
CA LEU A 66 -9.78 -8.04 17.14
C LEU A 66 -10.59 -8.54 18.35
N GLY A 67 -10.28 -8.10 19.54
CA GLY A 67 -10.99 -8.44 20.79
C GLY A 67 -10.84 -9.90 21.21
N THR A 68 -11.66 -10.32 22.17
CA THR A 68 -11.62 -11.69 22.70
C THR A 68 -11.94 -12.73 21.63
N LEU A 69 -10.99 -13.60 21.37
CA LEU A 69 -10.94 -14.63 20.32
C LEU A 69 -12.12 -15.63 20.34
N HIS A 70 -12.98 -15.65 21.36
CA HIS A 70 -13.99 -16.72 21.52
C HIS A 70 -15.20 -16.64 20.58
N HIS A 71 -15.75 -15.46 20.32
CA HIS A 71 -16.92 -15.33 19.41
C HIS A 71 -16.56 -15.04 17.95
N LEU A 72 -15.37 -14.47 17.70
CA LEU A 72 -14.93 -14.06 16.36
C LEU A 72 -13.85 -14.96 15.75
N LYS A 73 -13.43 -16.02 16.47
CA LYS A 73 -12.28 -16.87 16.08
C LYS A 73 -12.39 -17.42 14.65
N HIS A 74 -13.55 -17.96 14.30
CA HIS A 74 -13.76 -18.54 12.96
C HIS A 74 -13.93 -17.49 11.86
N MET A 75 -14.66 -16.40 12.13
CA MET A 75 -14.85 -15.33 11.17
C MET A 75 -13.58 -14.51 10.99
N GLY A 76 -12.89 -14.16 12.09
CA GLY A 76 -11.65 -13.41 12.07
C GLY A 76 -10.52 -14.12 11.34
N LEU A 77 -10.30 -15.41 11.64
CA LEU A 77 -9.25 -16.18 10.98
C LEU A 77 -9.51 -16.35 9.47
N ARG A 78 -10.77 -16.58 9.08
CA ARG A 78 -11.18 -16.64 7.67
C ARG A 78 -10.98 -15.32 6.97
N THR A 79 -11.33 -14.21 7.63
CA THR A 79 -11.18 -12.86 7.09
C THR A 79 -9.71 -12.54 6.84
N ILE A 80 -8.85 -12.73 7.84
CA ILE A 80 -7.41 -12.50 7.71
C ILE A 80 -6.81 -13.42 6.66
N GLY A 81 -7.16 -14.71 6.67
CA GLY A 81 -6.67 -15.66 5.68
C GLY A 81 -7.06 -15.28 4.24
N LEU A 82 -8.29 -14.80 4.02
CA LEU A 82 -8.73 -14.33 2.71
C LEU A 82 -8.03 -13.03 2.30
N TYR A 83 -7.85 -12.07 3.20
CA TYR A 83 -7.12 -10.84 2.90
C TYR A 83 -5.66 -11.12 2.54
N LEU A 84 -4.98 -11.97 3.30
CA LEU A 84 -3.62 -12.38 2.94
C LEU A 84 -3.56 -13.11 1.60
N LEU A 85 -4.55 -13.95 1.31
CA LEU A 85 -4.65 -14.65 0.03
C LEU A 85 -4.87 -13.68 -1.13
N THR A 86 -5.82 -12.75 -1.04
CA THR A 86 -6.09 -11.77 -2.11
C THR A 86 -4.89 -10.87 -2.35
N THR A 87 -4.25 -10.40 -1.28
CA THR A 87 -3.04 -9.57 -1.39
C THR A 87 -1.87 -10.35 -1.99
N ALA A 88 -1.65 -11.60 -1.57
CA ALA A 88 -0.60 -12.44 -2.14
C ALA A 88 -0.84 -12.73 -3.64
N LEU A 89 -2.08 -12.97 -4.05
CA LEU A 89 -2.44 -13.14 -5.46
C LEU A 89 -2.26 -11.85 -6.27
N SER A 90 -2.55 -10.70 -5.69
CA SER A 90 -2.32 -9.39 -6.31
C SER A 90 -0.83 -9.14 -6.55
N VAL A 91 0.01 -9.43 -5.56
CA VAL A 91 1.47 -9.36 -5.62
C VAL A 91 2.04 -10.33 -6.65
N LEU A 92 1.60 -11.59 -6.64
CA LEU A 92 2.02 -12.59 -7.61
C LEU A 92 1.67 -12.17 -9.04
N LEU A 93 0.45 -11.66 -9.24
CA LEU A 93 0.02 -11.13 -10.54
C LEU A 93 0.91 -9.97 -10.99
N ALA A 94 1.27 -9.05 -10.09
CA ALA A 94 2.16 -7.94 -10.38
C ALA A 94 3.55 -8.42 -10.81
N ILE A 95 4.14 -9.38 -10.10
CA ILE A 95 5.43 -9.99 -10.47
C ILE A 95 5.35 -10.65 -11.85
N VAL A 96 4.33 -11.45 -12.10
CA VAL A 96 4.14 -12.15 -13.39
C VAL A 96 4.00 -11.16 -14.54
N VAL A 97 3.16 -10.13 -14.38
CA VAL A 97 2.95 -9.12 -15.42
C VAL A 97 4.22 -8.33 -15.69
N MET A 98 4.98 -7.95 -14.65
CA MET A 98 6.25 -7.24 -14.82
C MET A 98 7.28 -8.07 -15.59
N ASN A 99 7.40 -9.36 -15.30
CA ASN A 99 8.32 -10.24 -16.01
C ASN A 99 7.89 -10.52 -17.46
N ILE A 100 6.58 -10.46 -17.77
CA ILE A 100 6.08 -10.66 -19.16
C ILE A 100 6.23 -9.38 -19.98
N VAL A 101 5.90 -8.23 -19.40
CA VAL A 101 5.85 -6.96 -20.14
C VAL A 101 7.23 -6.34 -20.27
N GLY A 102 8.13 -6.57 -19.31
CA GLY A 102 9.51 -6.09 -19.38
C GLY A 102 9.59 -4.57 -19.51
N ILE A 103 8.94 -3.81 -18.60
CA ILE A 103 9.06 -2.35 -18.62
C ILE A 103 10.37 -1.91 -18.01
N GLY A 104 11.14 -1.20 -18.83
CA GLY A 104 12.37 -0.55 -18.44
C GLY A 104 13.40 -0.72 -19.56
N GLU A 105 13.38 0.23 -20.49
CA GLU A 105 14.53 0.50 -21.36
C GLU A 105 15.16 1.79 -20.85
N ALA A 106 16.45 1.78 -20.79
CA ALA A 106 17.37 2.86 -20.48
C ALA A 106 17.84 2.90 -19.03
N VAL A 107 18.85 2.16 -18.84
CA VAL A 107 19.79 2.38 -17.77
C VAL A 107 20.45 3.73 -18.02
N SER A 108 20.22 4.73 -17.15
CA SER A 108 21.02 5.96 -17.15
C SER A 108 22.49 5.59 -16.89
N ALA A 109 23.43 6.43 -17.34
CA ALA A 109 24.83 6.23 -17.04
C ALA A 109 25.11 6.12 -15.52
N GLU A 110 24.31 6.83 -14.70
CA GLU A 110 24.32 6.73 -13.23
C GLU A 110 23.77 5.41 -12.72
N GLY A 111 22.71 4.85 -13.35
CA GLY A 111 22.17 3.53 -13.01
C GLY A 111 23.19 2.42 -13.24
N VAL A 112 23.98 2.48 -14.32
CA VAL A 112 25.10 1.52 -14.55
C VAL A 112 26.15 1.66 -13.45
N ALA A 113 26.52 2.88 -13.08
CA ALA A 113 27.49 3.15 -12.02
C ALA A 113 26.95 2.66 -10.66
N PHE A 114 25.66 2.83 -10.39
CA PHE A 114 25.02 2.35 -9.17
C PHE A 114 25.01 0.81 -9.12
N ALA A 115 24.61 0.14 -10.20
CA ALA A 115 24.60 -1.33 -10.28
C ALA A 115 26.00 -1.93 -10.10
N GLN A 116 27.04 -1.28 -10.64
CA GLN A 116 28.44 -1.70 -10.46
C GLN A 116 28.98 -1.48 -9.03
N ALA A 117 28.46 -0.47 -8.32
CA ALA A 117 28.87 -0.13 -6.96
C ALA A 117 28.18 -0.95 -5.87
N HIS A 118 27.03 -1.57 -6.20
CA HIS A 118 26.20 -2.32 -5.23
C HIS A 118 26.09 -3.79 -5.64
N GLU A 119 26.92 -4.63 -5.03
CA GLU A 119 26.78 -6.09 -5.13
C GLU A 119 25.51 -6.53 -4.40
N ILE A 120 24.47 -6.94 -5.14
CA ILE A 120 23.27 -7.56 -4.55
C ILE A 120 23.67 -8.95 -4.09
N LYS A 121 23.58 -9.19 -2.78
CA LYS A 121 23.84 -10.52 -2.22
C LYS A 121 22.83 -11.51 -2.79
N PRO A 122 23.27 -12.71 -3.22
CA PRO A 122 22.35 -13.71 -3.77
C PRO A 122 21.30 -14.07 -2.70
N PHE A 123 20.06 -14.26 -3.17
CA PHE A 123 18.93 -14.64 -2.33
C PHE A 123 19.23 -15.95 -1.56
N SER A 124 19.05 -15.91 -0.25
CA SER A 124 19.10 -17.09 0.62
C SER A 124 17.82 -17.19 1.43
N PHE A 125 17.05 -18.24 1.21
CA PHE A 125 15.80 -18.49 1.94
C PHE A 125 16.04 -18.64 3.46
N GLU A 126 17.15 -19.28 3.84
CA GLU A 126 17.55 -19.42 5.24
C GLU A 126 17.85 -18.06 5.88
N ALA A 127 18.68 -17.25 5.22
CA ALA A 127 18.99 -15.90 5.68
C ALA A 127 17.73 -15.02 5.79
N MET A 128 16.78 -15.19 4.86
CA MET A 128 15.48 -14.52 4.88
C MET A 128 14.69 -14.91 6.14
N LEU A 129 14.52 -16.20 6.41
CA LEU A 129 13.75 -16.67 7.59
C LEU A 129 14.38 -16.23 8.90
N LEU A 130 15.71 -16.35 9.03
CA LEU A 130 16.43 -15.89 10.21
C LEU A 130 16.36 -14.36 10.34
N GLY A 131 16.38 -13.65 9.22
CA GLY A 131 16.27 -12.20 9.16
C GLY A 131 14.89 -11.65 9.60
N PHE A 132 13.87 -12.47 9.69
CA PHE A 132 12.54 -12.06 10.18
C PHE A 132 12.47 -11.91 11.69
N ILE A 133 13.33 -12.62 12.42
CA ILE A 133 13.30 -12.66 13.89
C ILE A 133 14.29 -11.63 14.46
N PRO A 134 13.81 -10.61 15.19
CA PRO A 134 14.69 -9.63 15.79
C PRO A 134 15.47 -10.25 16.98
N THR A 135 16.78 -10.17 16.93
CA THR A 135 17.63 -10.47 18.11
C THR A 135 17.63 -9.32 19.11
N ASN A 136 17.37 -8.09 18.63
CA ASN A 136 17.21 -6.90 19.45
C ASN A 136 16.16 -5.98 18.81
N VAL A 137 15.00 -5.88 19.44
CA VAL A 137 13.87 -5.09 18.95
C VAL A 137 14.20 -3.60 18.79
N PHE A 138 14.93 -3.04 19.77
CA PHE A 138 15.29 -1.62 19.71
C PHE A 138 16.27 -1.33 18.57
N ALA A 139 17.21 -2.23 18.32
CA ALA A 139 18.08 -2.12 17.16
C ALA A 139 17.27 -2.22 15.85
N SER A 140 16.28 -3.11 15.77
CA SER A 140 15.40 -3.24 14.60
C SER A 140 14.58 -1.97 14.34
N LEU A 141 14.04 -1.36 15.39
CA LEU A 141 13.31 -0.09 15.34
C LEU A 141 14.23 1.06 14.89
N THR A 142 15.45 1.16 15.44
CA THR A 142 16.41 2.23 15.14
C THR A 142 16.94 2.13 13.69
N ASN A 143 17.25 0.90 13.27
CA ASN A 143 17.79 0.64 11.92
C ASN A 143 16.71 0.54 10.84
N GLY A 144 15.42 0.59 11.21
CA GLY A 144 14.31 0.44 10.27
C GLY A 144 14.24 -0.94 9.61
N ALA A 145 14.68 -2.01 10.34
CA ALA A 145 14.60 -3.39 9.86
C ALA A 145 13.14 -3.88 9.85
N MET A 146 12.38 -3.45 8.82
CA MET A 146 10.92 -3.49 8.81
C MET A 146 10.33 -4.89 9.01
N MET A 147 10.90 -5.93 8.38
CA MET A 147 10.40 -7.31 8.59
C MET A 147 10.47 -7.73 10.05
N GLN A 148 11.57 -7.37 10.74
CA GLN A 148 11.73 -7.63 12.17
C GLN A 148 10.75 -6.84 13.03
N VAL A 149 10.51 -5.56 12.65
CA VAL A 149 9.52 -4.70 13.31
C VAL A 149 8.11 -5.29 13.16
N ILE A 150 7.75 -5.74 11.94
CA ILE A 150 6.45 -6.36 11.67
C ILE A 150 6.26 -7.64 12.49
N VAL A 151 7.22 -8.56 12.43
CA VAL A 151 7.14 -9.83 13.19
C VAL A 151 7.03 -9.57 14.67
N PHE A 152 7.84 -8.65 15.19
CA PHE A 152 7.73 -8.27 16.61
C PHE A 152 6.37 -7.65 16.95
N SER A 153 5.86 -6.75 16.10
CA SER A 153 4.56 -6.10 16.31
C SER A 153 3.42 -7.12 16.35
N ILE A 154 3.44 -8.10 15.44
CA ILE A 154 2.46 -9.19 15.41
C ILE A 154 2.52 -10.02 16.69
N LEU A 155 3.71 -10.49 17.05
CA LEU A 155 3.89 -11.31 18.26
C LEU A 155 3.52 -10.55 19.53
N PHE A 156 3.90 -9.26 19.63
CA PHE A 156 3.60 -8.42 20.77
C PHE A 156 2.10 -8.12 20.89
N ALA A 157 1.42 -7.87 19.76
CA ALA A 157 -0.02 -7.69 19.74
C ALA A 157 -0.76 -8.99 20.12
N ILE A 158 -0.34 -10.15 19.60
CA ILE A 158 -0.91 -11.45 19.99
C ILE A 158 -0.68 -11.69 21.50
N ALA A 159 0.52 -11.44 22.01
CA ALA A 159 0.82 -11.61 23.44
C ALA A 159 -0.08 -10.72 24.31
N SER A 160 -0.39 -9.50 23.87
CA SER A 160 -1.28 -8.60 24.60
C SER A 160 -2.70 -9.15 24.78
N LEU A 161 -3.18 -10.00 23.85
CA LEU A 161 -4.50 -10.64 23.95
C LEU A 161 -4.60 -11.70 25.08
N TYR A 162 -3.49 -12.11 25.66
CA TYR A 162 -3.44 -13.04 26.79
C TYR A 162 -3.27 -12.34 28.15
N LEU A 163 -3.24 -11.01 28.17
CA LEU A 163 -3.20 -10.24 29.41
C LEU A 163 -4.61 -10.17 30.04
N SER A 164 -4.68 -9.71 31.30
CA SER A 164 -5.97 -9.38 31.92
C SER A 164 -6.69 -8.27 31.13
N ASP A 165 -8.03 -8.27 31.13
CA ASP A 165 -8.86 -7.32 30.37
C ASP A 165 -8.42 -5.85 30.62
N HIS A 166 -8.06 -5.52 31.84
CA HIS A 166 -7.57 -4.20 32.22
C HIS A 166 -6.28 -3.82 31.47
N HIS A 167 -5.27 -4.71 31.47
CA HIS A 167 -3.99 -4.43 30.80
C HIS A 167 -4.13 -4.48 29.28
N GLN A 168 -4.96 -5.37 28.76
CA GLN A 168 -5.28 -5.42 27.32
C GLN A 168 -5.90 -4.10 26.85
N GLY A 169 -6.88 -3.59 27.61
CA GLY A 169 -7.51 -2.29 27.29
C GLY A 169 -6.51 -1.14 27.33
N LEU A 170 -5.67 -1.05 28.39
CA LEU A 170 -4.64 -0.02 28.49
C LEU A 170 -3.65 -0.04 27.32
N MET A 171 -3.20 -1.22 26.91
CA MET A 171 -2.28 -1.34 25.77
C MET A 171 -2.95 -0.95 24.47
N LEU A 172 -4.17 -1.40 24.21
CA LEU A 172 -4.91 -1.07 23.02
C LEU A 172 -5.16 0.44 22.94
N ASP A 173 -5.59 1.07 24.03
CA ASP A 173 -5.81 2.53 24.10
C ASP A 173 -4.53 3.30 23.85
N PHE A 174 -3.41 2.90 24.47
CA PHE A 174 -2.12 3.53 24.26
C PHE A 174 -1.67 3.47 22.80
N PHE A 175 -1.69 2.29 22.18
CA PHE A 175 -1.26 2.13 20.79
C PHE A 175 -2.25 2.76 19.80
N THR A 176 -3.54 2.80 20.13
CA THR A 176 -4.53 3.55 19.34
C THR A 176 -4.21 5.03 19.37
N GLY A 177 -3.86 5.59 20.55
CA GLY A 177 -3.39 6.96 20.68
C GLY A 177 -2.14 7.25 19.85
N VAL A 178 -1.12 6.36 19.92
CA VAL A 178 0.10 6.48 19.12
C VAL A 178 -0.22 6.41 17.63
N ASN A 179 -1.03 5.45 17.19
CA ASN A 179 -1.43 5.29 15.79
C ASN A 179 -2.14 6.56 15.26
N ASN A 180 -3.10 7.09 16.03
CA ASN A 180 -3.83 8.30 15.65
C ASN A 180 -2.91 9.52 15.57
N ALA A 181 -1.93 9.64 16.48
CA ALA A 181 -0.93 10.71 16.42
C ALA A 181 -0.04 10.57 15.17
N MET A 182 0.40 9.36 14.83
CA MET A 182 1.19 9.11 13.62
C MET A 182 0.39 9.38 12.35
N LEU A 183 -0.89 8.99 12.30
CA LEU A 183 -1.78 9.31 11.20
C LEU A 183 -1.95 10.83 11.04
N LYS A 184 -2.05 11.55 12.14
CA LYS A 184 -2.14 13.02 12.11
C LYS A 184 -0.86 13.69 11.61
N MET A 185 0.29 13.19 12.01
CA MET A 185 1.58 13.63 11.48
C MET A 185 1.69 13.30 9.97
N ALA A 186 1.25 12.11 9.55
CA ALA A 186 1.21 11.74 8.14
C ALA A 186 0.34 12.70 7.33
N GLU A 187 -0.84 13.10 7.82
CA GLU A 187 -1.66 14.13 7.17
C GLU A 187 -0.90 15.46 6.98
N TRP A 188 -0.10 15.89 7.98
CA TRP A 188 0.69 17.12 7.86
C TRP A 188 1.78 16.99 6.80
N VAL A 189 2.48 15.86 6.77
CA VAL A 189 3.51 15.59 5.75
C VAL A 189 2.88 15.48 4.36
N ILE A 190 1.72 14.84 4.22
CA ILE A 190 0.99 14.74 2.95
C ILE A 190 0.53 16.12 2.44
N LYS A 191 0.23 17.08 3.32
CA LYS A 191 -0.06 18.45 2.90
C LYS A 191 1.14 19.16 2.27
N LEU A 192 2.37 18.74 2.58
CA LEU A 192 3.59 19.24 1.95
C LEU A 192 3.87 18.60 0.59
N THR A 193 3.10 17.57 0.19
CA THR A 193 3.29 16.85 -1.08
C THR A 193 3.41 17.77 -2.29
N PRO A 194 2.59 18.83 -2.49
CA PRO A 194 2.74 19.71 -3.65
C PRO A 194 4.14 20.33 -3.78
N ILE A 195 4.73 20.73 -2.65
CA ILE A 195 6.07 21.34 -2.60
C ILE A 195 7.15 20.27 -2.78
N GLY A 196 7.01 19.14 -2.09
CA GLY A 196 7.93 18.02 -2.21
C GLY A 196 7.98 17.47 -3.63
N VAL A 197 6.82 17.30 -4.25
CA VAL A 197 6.68 16.83 -5.64
C VAL A 197 7.29 17.81 -6.63
N PHE A 198 6.99 19.11 -6.49
CA PHE A 198 7.63 20.16 -7.29
C PHE A 198 9.14 20.02 -7.26
N SER A 199 9.72 19.93 -6.07
CA SER A 199 11.17 19.85 -5.89
C SER A 199 11.77 18.58 -6.46
N LEU A 200 11.16 17.43 -6.22
CA LEU A 200 11.65 16.12 -6.71
C LEU A 200 11.58 16.04 -8.23
N ILE A 201 10.48 16.49 -8.84
CA ILE A 201 10.33 16.47 -10.31
C ILE A 201 11.28 17.46 -10.96
N ALA A 202 11.42 18.67 -10.40
CA ALA A 202 12.36 19.66 -10.92
C ALA A 202 13.78 19.11 -10.92
N TYR A 203 14.18 18.45 -9.82
CA TYR A 203 15.48 17.82 -9.72
C TYR A 203 15.67 16.73 -10.79
N VAL A 204 14.71 15.79 -10.88
CA VAL A 204 14.82 14.65 -11.80
C VAL A 204 14.87 15.10 -13.26
N ILE A 205 14.05 16.10 -13.66
CA ILE A 205 14.08 16.60 -15.04
C ILE A 205 15.40 17.34 -15.33
N ALA A 206 15.92 18.07 -14.36
CA ALA A 206 17.20 18.76 -14.53
C ALA A 206 18.39 17.81 -14.67
N ASP A 207 18.30 16.65 -14.00
CA ASP A 207 19.36 15.62 -13.94
C ASP A 207 19.26 14.62 -15.10
N GLU A 208 18.07 14.05 -15.33
CA GLU A 208 17.82 12.94 -16.26
C GLU A 208 17.14 13.35 -17.59
N GLY A 209 16.58 14.55 -17.65
CA GLY A 209 15.84 15.05 -18.82
C GLY A 209 14.33 14.74 -18.80
N VAL A 210 13.63 15.32 -19.77
CA VAL A 210 12.15 15.21 -19.89
C VAL A 210 11.71 13.82 -20.35
N ASP A 211 12.54 13.10 -21.07
CA ASP A 211 12.20 11.80 -21.67
C ASP A 211 11.88 10.73 -20.60
N VAL A 212 12.44 10.85 -19.41
CA VAL A 212 12.16 9.96 -18.29
C VAL A 212 10.70 10.06 -17.85
N ILE A 213 10.14 11.28 -17.78
CA ILE A 213 8.72 11.47 -17.45
C ILE A 213 7.81 10.95 -18.57
N LEU A 214 8.18 11.16 -19.82
CA LEU A 214 7.45 10.63 -20.96
C LEU A 214 7.44 9.08 -20.94
N GLY A 215 8.46 8.43 -20.36
CA GLY A 215 8.50 6.98 -20.16
C GLY A 215 7.47 6.44 -19.14
N LEU A 216 6.96 7.27 -18.23
CA LEU A 216 6.06 6.82 -17.15
C LEU A 216 4.70 6.31 -17.62
N TRP A 217 4.26 6.63 -18.86
CA TRP A 217 2.99 6.13 -19.37
C TRP A 217 2.95 4.59 -19.44
N LYS A 218 4.06 3.95 -19.81
CA LYS A 218 4.16 2.47 -19.83
C LYS A 218 3.99 1.91 -18.41
N TYR A 219 4.71 2.50 -17.44
CA TYR A 219 4.58 2.17 -16.04
C TYR A 219 3.13 2.30 -15.53
N MET A 220 2.47 3.46 -15.82
CA MET A 220 1.08 3.69 -15.45
C MET A 220 0.14 2.63 -16.03
N LEU A 221 0.31 2.29 -17.32
CA LEU A 221 -0.51 1.26 -17.97
C LEU A 221 -0.33 -0.10 -17.33
N VAL A 222 0.88 -0.47 -16.93
CA VAL A 222 1.12 -1.75 -16.26
C VAL A 222 0.49 -1.77 -14.87
N VAL A 223 0.65 -0.71 -14.08
CA VAL A 223 -0.03 -0.61 -12.77
C VAL A 223 -1.54 -0.72 -12.92
N ILE A 224 -2.14 0.08 -13.81
CA ILE A 224 -3.59 0.05 -14.06
C ILE A 224 -4.01 -1.33 -14.60
N GLY A 225 -3.23 -1.91 -15.50
CA GLY A 225 -3.47 -3.24 -16.04
C GLY A 225 -3.51 -4.33 -14.96
N VAL A 226 -2.53 -4.35 -14.06
CA VAL A 226 -2.49 -5.29 -12.92
C VAL A 226 -3.70 -5.09 -12.00
N ILE A 227 -4.03 -3.83 -11.67
CA ILE A 227 -5.18 -3.49 -10.84
C ILE A 227 -6.48 -3.99 -11.47
N LEU A 228 -6.68 -3.75 -12.76
CA LEU A 228 -7.87 -4.19 -13.48
C LEU A 228 -7.93 -5.71 -13.62
N LEU A 229 -6.82 -6.38 -13.92
CA LEU A 229 -6.76 -7.85 -13.99
C LEU A 229 -7.11 -8.46 -12.63
N HIS A 230 -6.55 -7.95 -11.53
CA HIS A 230 -6.88 -8.45 -10.20
C HIS A 230 -8.35 -8.17 -9.84
N GLY A 231 -8.82 -6.95 -10.04
CA GLY A 231 -10.18 -6.52 -9.70
C GLY A 231 -11.27 -7.18 -10.54
N LEU A 232 -11.00 -7.45 -11.83
CA LEU A 232 -12.00 -7.95 -12.77
C LEU A 232 -11.88 -9.45 -13.07
N LEU A 233 -10.76 -10.10 -12.75
CA LEU A 233 -10.59 -11.54 -12.96
C LEU A 233 -10.32 -12.29 -11.66
N THR A 234 -9.27 -11.94 -10.91
CA THR A 234 -8.84 -12.69 -9.72
C THR A 234 -9.88 -12.63 -8.60
N LEU A 235 -10.31 -11.43 -8.18
CA LEU A 235 -11.30 -11.28 -7.13
C LEU A 235 -12.67 -11.89 -7.52
N PRO A 236 -13.21 -11.64 -8.73
CA PRO A 236 -14.41 -12.32 -9.20
C PRO A 236 -14.29 -13.84 -9.20
N PHE A 237 -13.16 -14.39 -9.62
CA PHE A 237 -12.92 -15.83 -9.55
C PHE A 237 -13.04 -16.37 -8.12
N LEU A 238 -12.42 -15.71 -7.14
CA LEU A 238 -12.51 -16.10 -5.73
C LEU A 238 -13.95 -16.05 -5.20
N VAL A 239 -14.73 -15.01 -5.55
CA VAL A 239 -16.14 -14.91 -5.15
C VAL A 239 -16.96 -16.02 -5.79
N ALA A 240 -16.77 -16.31 -7.07
CA ALA A 240 -17.47 -17.40 -7.75
C ALA A 240 -17.11 -18.76 -7.14
N PHE A 241 -15.85 -18.98 -6.77
CA PHE A 241 -15.36 -20.23 -6.22
C PHE A 241 -15.85 -20.46 -4.78
N PHE A 242 -15.65 -19.47 -3.88
CA PHE A 242 -15.95 -19.63 -2.45
C PHE A 242 -17.42 -19.35 -2.10
N ALA A 243 -17.97 -18.25 -2.63
CA ALA A 243 -19.36 -17.85 -2.34
C ALA A 243 -20.38 -18.43 -3.30
N ARG A 244 -19.96 -18.96 -4.47
CA ARG A 244 -20.82 -19.57 -5.49
C ARG A 244 -21.94 -18.66 -5.97
N ILE A 245 -21.65 -17.37 -6.12
CA ILE A 245 -22.56 -16.35 -6.65
C ILE A 245 -21.95 -15.70 -7.90
N ASN A 246 -22.78 -14.99 -8.68
CA ASN A 246 -22.28 -14.18 -9.79
C ASN A 246 -21.58 -12.93 -9.24
N PRO A 247 -20.23 -12.83 -9.38
CA PRO A 247 -19.44 -11.74 -8.81
C PRO A 247 -19.75 -10.39 -9.45
N TYR A 248 -19.96 -10.34 -10.76
CA TYR A 248 -20.22 -9.09 -11.48
C TYR A 248 -21.60 -8.51 -11.13
N HIS A 249 -22.59 -9.38 -10.89
CA HIS A 249 -23.87 -8.93 -10.39
C HIS A 249 -23.74 -8.33 -8.98
N TYR A 250 -22.93 -8.94 -8.12
CA TYR A 250 -22.64 -8.40 -6.79
C TYR A 250 -21.90 -7.06 -6.87
N MET A 251 -20.83 -6.97 -7.70
CA MET A 251 -20.11 -5.71 -7.95
C MET A 251 -21.06 -4.58 -8.41
N GLY A 252 -21.98 -4.90 -9.32
CA GLY A 252 -22.98 -3.94 -9.80
C GLY A 252 -23.87 -3.39 -8.69
N ARG A 253 -24.16 -4.19 -7.65
CA ARG A 253 -24.95 -3.76 -6.49
C ARG A 253 -24.20 -2.85 -5.54
N VAL A 254 -22.88 -3.06 -5.38
CA VAL A 254 -22.04 -2.33 -4.43
C VAL A 254 -21.15 -1.27 -5.10
N LYS A 255 -21.34 -0.98 -6.38
CA LYS A 255 -20.53 -0.07 -7.20
C LYS A 255 -20.38 1.34 -6.63
N GLU A 256 -21.35 1.81 -5.86
CA GLU A 256 -21.32 3.15 -5.28
C GLU A 256 -20.12 3.34 -4.35
N ALA A 257 -19.80 2.32 -3.54
CA ALA A 257 -18.61 2.35 -2.71
C ALA A 257 -17.33 2.34 -3.56
N ILE A 258 -17.28 1.54 -4.64
CA ILE A 258 -16.12 1.47 -5.53
C ILE A 258 -15.87 2.83 -6.22
N LEU A 259 -16.94 3.47 -6.72
CA LEU A 259 -16.84 4.79 -7.35
C LEU A 259 -16.46 5.89 -6.35
N LEU A 260 -16.96 5.82 -5.12
CA LEU A 260 -16.58 6.75 -4.06
C LEU A 260 -15.11 6.56 -3.68
N ALA A 261 -14.63 5.31 -3.55
CA ALA A 261 -13.23 4.98 -3.29
C ALA A 261 -12.30 5.55 -4.38
N PHE A 262 -12.69 5.38 -5.66
CA PHE A 262 -11.96 5.96 -6.78
C PHE A 262 -11.90 7.49 -6.67
N SER A 263 -13.01 8.13 -6.32
CA SER A 263 -13.09 9.60 -6.27
C SER A 263 -12.31 10.20 -5.08
N THR A 264 -12.36 9.54 -3.93
CA THR A 264 -11.76 10.03 -2.68
C THR A 264 -10.29 9.62 -2.51
N ALA A 265 -9.90 8.52 -3.15
CA ALA A 265 -8.64 7.82 -2.91
C ALA A 265 -8.40 7.56 -1.40
N SER A 266 -9.49 7.20 -0.67
CA SER A 266 -9.41 6.90 0.77
C SER A 266 -10.40 5.81 1.14
N SER A 267 -9.89 4.64 1.53
CA SER A 267 -10.71 3.53 2.02
C SER A 267 -11.43 3.89 3.31
N ALA A 268 -10.78 4.65 4.20
CA ALA A 268 -11.38 5.11 5.45
C ALA A 268 -12.59 6.05 5.22
N ALA A 269 -12.47 6.99 4.28
CA ALA A 269 -13.57 7.89 3.92
C ALA A 269 -14.74 7.16 3.23
N THR A 270 -14.46 6.02 2.58
CA THR A 270 -15.45 5.21 1.86
C THR A 270 -16.16 4.20 2.78
N LEU A 271 -15.57 3.86 3.93
CA LEU A 271 -16.01 2.79 4.81
C LEU A 271 -17.52 2.87 5.21
N PRO A 272 -18.07 4.03 5.59
CA PRO A 272 -19.50 4.10 5.93
C PRO A 272 -20.40 3.68 4.77
N VAL A 273 -20.08 4.13 3.55
CA VAL A 273 -20.84 3.76 2.34
C VAL A 273 -20.62 2.29 1.99
N SER A 274 -19.41 1.75 2.16
CA SER A 274 -19.12 0.33 1.95
C SER A 274 -19.99 -0.57 2.85
N ILE A 275 -20.14 -0.20 4.13
CA ILE A 275 -21.01 -0.91 5.08
C ILE A 275 -22.46 -0.82 4.60
N GLU A 276 -22.97 0.37 4.34
CA GLU A 276 -24.35 0.63 3.93
C GLU A 276 -24.75 -0.16 2.67
N VAL A 277 -23.92 -0.06 1.60
CA VAL A 277 -24.26 -0.76 0.34
C VAL A 277 -24.11 -2.28 0.45
N SER A 278 -23.17 -2.77 1.28
CA SER A 278 -23.02 -4.20 1.53
C SER A 278 -24.24 -4.78 2.21
N GLU A 279 -24.76 -4.11 3.23
CA GLU A 279 -25.95 -4.55 3.97
C GLU A 279 -27.21 -4.44 3.09
N HIS A 280 -27.53 -3.25 2.59
CA HIS A 280 -28.82 -2.98 1.95
C HIS A 280 -28.92 -3.46 0.49
N LYS A 281 -27.81 -3.42 -0.27
CA LYS A 281 -27.80 -3.80 -1.69
C LYS A 281 -27.09 -5.12 -1.94
N GLY A 282 -25.99 -5.38 -1.21
CA GLY A 282 -25.19 -6.58 -1.31
C GLY A 282 -25.76 -7.80 -0.64
N GLY A 283 -26.76 -7.62 0.27
CA GLY A 283 -27.38 -8.69 1.04
C GLY A 283 -26.38 -9.40 1.96
N VAL A 284 -25.48 -8.64 2.57
CA VAL A 284 -24.52 -9.08 3.59
C VAL A 284 -25.11 -8.81 4.97
N ARG A 285 -24.95 -9.71 5.92
CA ARG A 285 -25.42 -9.49 7.30
C ARG A 285 -24.63 -8.34 7.94
N ARG A 286 -25.34 -7.57 8.78
CA ARG A 286 -24.75 -6.44 9.51
C ARG A 286 -23.51 -6.81 10.32
N GLU A 287 -23.54 -7.99 10.97
CA GLU A 287 -22.41 -8.53 11.73
C GLU A 287 -21.17 -8.72 10.85
N SER A 288 -21.34 -9.34 9.67
CA SER A 288 -20.25 -9.55 8.71
C SER A 288 -19.73 -8.24 8.13
N ALA A 289 -20.62 -7.33 7.72
CA ALA A 289 -20.24 -6.03 7.16
C ALA A 289 -19.53 -5.16 8.20
N GLY A 290 -20.08 -5.10 9.44
CA GLY A 290 -19.52 -4.29 10.53
C GLY A 290 -18.20 -4.81 11.10
N PHE A 291 -17.84 -6.07 10.85
CA PHE A 291 -16.56 -6.64 11.26
C PHE A 291 -15.52 -6.65 10.13
N VAL A 292 -15.90 -7.21 8.97
CA VAL A 292 -14.93 -7.47 7.88
C VAL A 292 -14.49 -6.18 7.21
N LEU A 293 -15.41 -5.26 6.89
CA LEU A 293 -15.07 -4.02 6.17
C LEU A 293 -14.15 -3.07 6.95
N PRO A 294 -14.37 -2.78 8.26
CA PRO A 294 -13.43 -1.97 9.02
C PRO A 294 -12.03 -2.61 9.13
N LEU A 295 -11.97 -3.93 9.27
CA LEU A 295 -10.71 -4.66 9.29
C LEU A 295 -10.01 -4.57 7.92
N GLY A 296 -10.76 -4.77 6.82
CA GLY A 296 -10.26 -4.66 5.46
C GLY A 296 -9.67 -3.30 5.14
N ALA A 297 -10.35 -2.23 5.52
CA ALA A 297 -9.87 -0.87 5.29
C ALA A 297 -8.46 -0.59 5.86
N THR A 298 -7.97 -1.43 6.79
CA THR A 298 -6.66 -1.29 7.43
C THR A 298 -5.69 -2.44 7.12
N VAL A 299 -6.20 -3.63 6.81
CA VAL A 299 -5.38 -4.85 6.63
C VAL A 299 -5.27 -5.27 5.19
N SER A 300 -6.32 -5.04 4.38
CA SER A 300 -6.37 -5.47 2.98
C SER A 300 -6.02 -4.32 2.04
N MET A 301 -4.85 -4.40 1.43
CA MET A 301 -4.32 -3.36 0.56
C MET A 301 -3.84 -3.94 -0.78
N ASP A 302 -4.68 -4.74 -1.45
CA ASP A 302 -4.34 -5.47 -2.68
C ASP A 302 -3.80 -4.55 -3.80
N GLY A 303 -4.50 -3.42 -4.02
CA GLY A 303 -4.08 -2.43 -5.02
C GLY A 303 -2.76 -1.75 -4.66
N THR A 304 -2.57 -1.45 -3.38
CA THR A 304 -1.34 -0.85 -2.87
C THR A 304 -0.18 -1.85 -2.96
N ALA A 305 -0.41 -3.11 -2.62
CA ALA A 305 0.60 -4.16 -2.69
C ALA A 305 1.06 -4.41 -4.13
N ALA A 306 0.12 -4.56 -5.08
CA ALA A 306 0.46 -4.69 -6.50
C ALA A 306 1.25 -3.49 -7.02
N TYR A 307 0.81 -2.28 -6.69
CA TYR A 307 1.49 -1.04 -7.07
C TYR A 307 2.92 -0.98 -6.54
N LEU A 308 3.14 -1.30 -5.26
CA LEU A 308 4.47 -1.29 -4.66
C LEU A 308 5.43 -2.24 -5.37
N VAL A 309 4.97 -3.44 -5.72
CA VAL A 309 5.77 -4.41 -6.48
C VAL A 309 6.13 -3.87 -7.86
N VAL A 310 5.14 -3.37 -8.63
CA VAL A 310 5.39 -2.82 -9.96
C VAL A 310 6.33 -1.62 -9.89
N ALA A 311 6.13 -0.71 -8.93
CA ALA A 311 6.96 0.48 -8.75
C ALA A 311 8.41 0.15 -8.41
N VAL A 312 8.61 -0.80 -7.48
CA VAL A 312 9.96 -1.18 -7.05
C VAL A 312 10.70 -1.92 -8.16
N LEU A 313 10.03 -2.83 -8.89
CA LEU A 313 10.63 -3.51 -10.04
C LEU A 313 10.96 -2.51 -11.17
N TYR A 314 10.10 -1.52 -11.39
CA TYR A 314 10.35 -0.46 -12.35
C TYR A 314 11.56 0.41 -11.95
N ILE A 315 11.64 0.82 -10.68
CA ILE A 315 12.79 1.57 -10.16
C ILE A 315 14.08 0.73 -10.23
N ALA A 316 14.02 -0.58 -9.93
CA ALA A 316 15.16 -1.46 -10.07
C ALA A 316 15.69 -1.47 -11.52
N THR A 317 14.79 -1.56 -12.50
CA THR A 317 15.18 -1.49 -13.92
C THR A 317 15.79 -0.14 -14.30
N LEU A 318 15.22 0.98 -13.83
CA LEU A 318 15.80 2.32 -14.06
C LEU A 318 17.19 2.46 -13.42
N ALA A 319 17.40 1.86 -12.26
CA ALA A 319 18.68 1.84 -11.57
C ALA A 319 19.66 0.81 -12.14
N GLY A 320 19.31 0.10 -13.23
CA GLY A 320 20.15 -0.92 -13.83
C GLY A 320 20.35 -2.18 -12.98
N VAL A 321 19.49 -2.39 -11.99
CA VAL A 321 19.54 -3.50 -11.04
C VAL A 321 18.60 -4.61 -11.49
N GLU A 322 19.13 -5.78 -11.83
CA GLU A 322 18.34 -6.97 -12.13
C GLU A 322 18.04 -7.74 -10.85
N LEU A 323 16.76 -7.78 -10.48
CA LEU A 323 16.30 -8.59 -9.35
C LEU A 323 16.00 -10.02 -9.81
N SER A 324 16.69 -11.01 -9.21
CA SER A 324 16.40 -12.42 -9.46
C SER A 324 14.96 -12.77 -9.06
N LEU A 325 14.42 -13.90 -9.57
CA LEU A 325 13.10 -14.37 -9.14
C LEU A 325 13.01 -14.56 -7.61
N GLY A 326 14.13 -14.98 -6.98
CA GLY A 326 14.20 -15.08 -5.52
C GLY A 326 14.04 -13.74 -4.82
N ASP A 327 14.70 -12.69 -5.32
CA ASP A 327 14.59 -11.31 -4.79
C ASP A 327 13.17 -10.75 -5.00
N GLN A 328 12.55 -11.05 -6.15
CA GLN A 328 11.17 -10.65 -6.43
C GLN A 328 10.17 -11.35 -5.50
N VAL A 329 10.38 -12.63 -5.17
CA VAL A 329 9.57 -13.35 -4.18
C VAL A 329 9.76 -12.75 -2.79
N LEU A 330 11.01 -12.44 -2.38
CA LEU A 330 11.29 -11.77 -1.12
C LEU A 330 10.62 -10.39 -1.05
N LEU A 331 10.74 -9.61 -2.13
CA LEU A 331 10.01 -8.34 -2.28
C LEU A 331 8.50 -8.56 -2.10
N GLY A 332 7.94 -9.57 -2.75
CA GLY A 332 6.52 -9.90 -2.65
C GLY A 332 6.09 -10.22 -1.22
N VAL A 333 6.83 -11.06 -0.51
CA VAL A 333 6.57 -11.40 0.91
C VAL A 333 6.65 -10.15 1.79
N THR A 334 7.67 -9.32 1.57
CA THR A 334 7.84 -8.05 2.29
C THR A 334 6.66 -7.12 2.06
N VAL A 335 6.21 -6.98 0.81
CA VAL A 335 5.07 -6.11 0.46
C VAL A 335 3.77 -6.64 1.07
N VAL A 336 3.51 -7.95 1.04
CA VAL A 336 2.32 -8.53 1.70
C VAL A 336 2.34 -8.25 3.20
N ALA A 337 3.48 -8.41 3.86
CA ALA A 337 3.61 -8.14 5.29
C ALA A 337 3.45 -6.64 5.62
N LEU A 338 4.05 -5.75 4.81
CA LEU A 338 3.94 -4.31 4.97
C LEU A 338 2.53 -3.80 4.68
N SER A 339 1.80 -4.42 3.76
CA SER A 339 0.45 -3.99 3.38
C SER A 339 -0.54 -4.01 4.55
N VAL A 340 -0.33 -4.90 5.52
CA VAL A 340 -1.13 -4.98 6.76
C VAL A 340 -1.02 -3.71 7.62
N GLY A 341 0.05 -2.93 7.47
CA GLY A 341 0.30 -1.70 8.25
C GLY A 341 0.12 -0.39 7.50
N VAL A 342 -0.36 -0.44 6.24
CA VAL A 342 -0.55 0.79 5.45
C VAL A 342 -1.74 1.58 5.98
N ALA A 343 -1.54 2.89 6.21
CA ALA A 343 -2.63 3.77 6.59
C ALA A 343 -3.65 3.92 5.43
N ALA A 344 -4.94 3.88 5.75
CA ALA A 344 -6.03 4.04 4.79
C ALA A 344 -6.21 5.50 4.29
N LEU A 345 -5.10 6.23 4.15
CA LEU A 345 -5.03 7.63 3.73
C LEU A 345 -4.43 7.76 2.33
N PRO A 346 -4.76 8.82 1.58
CA PRO A 346 -4.18 9.09 0.27
C PRO A 346 -2.64 9.16 0.31
N SER A 347 -1.99 8.57 -0.69
CA SER A 347 -0.52 8.55 -0.86
C SER A 347 0.29 7.92 0.28
N ALA A 348 -0.33 7.19 1.22
CA ALA A 348 0.36 6.51 2.32
C ALA A 348 1.37 5.45 1.81
N SER A 349 1.16 4.90 0.63
CA SER A 349 2.05 3.95 -0.04
C SER A 349 3.44 4.51 -0.35
N LEU A 350 3.58 5.82 -0.51
CA LEU A 350 4.89 6.46 -0.72
C LEU A 350 5.82 6.23 0.47
N VAL A 351 5.27 6.28 1.68
CA VAL A 351 6.03 5.96 2.92
C VAL A 351 6.55 4.53 2.87
N MET A 352 5.71 3.57 2.47
CA MET A 352 6.09 2.15 2.36
C MET A 352 7.11 1.91 1.24
N MET A 353 6.97 2.61 0.12
CA MET A 353 7.93 2.52 -0.99
C MET A 353 9.34 2.91 -0.56
N VAL A 354 9.49 4.00 0.20
CA VAL A 354 10.79 4.41 0.77
C VAL A 354 11.42 3.29 1.59
N VAL A 355 10.61 2.60 2.40
CA VAL A 355 11.09 1.48 3.23
C VAL A 355 11.64 0.35 2.36
N ILE A 356 10.85 -0.06 1.37
CA ILE A 356 11.19 -1.19 0.50
C ILE A 356 12.46 -0.87 -0.28
N LEU A 357 12.56 0.33 -0.88
CA LEU A 357 13.74 0.74 -1.64
C LEU A 357 15.00 0.73 -0.76
N ASN A 358 14.92 1.27 0.46
CA ASN A 358 16.06 1.23 1.38
C ASN A 358 16.44 -0.22 1.79
N GLN A 359 15.44 -1.11 1.97
CA GLN A 359 15.68 -2.49 2.37
C GLN A 359 16.43 -3.30 1.29
N ILE A 360 16.12 -3.04 0.01
CA ILE A 360 16.77 -3.71 -1.12
C ILE A 360 17.94 -2.91 -1.69
N GLY A 361 18.30 -1.77 -1.06
CA GLY A 361 19.45 -0.95 -1.44
C GLY A 361 19.23 -0.13 -2.71
N LEU A 362 18.00 0.13 -3.13
CA LEU A 362 17.69 0.97 -4.29
C LEU A 362 17.63 2.46 -3.92
N PRO A 363 17.99 3.37 -4.84
CA PRO A 363 17.98 4.81 -4.60
C PRO A 363 16.57 5.32 -4.33
N ALA A 364 16.35 5.95 -3.18
CA ALA A 364 15.05 6.53 -2.84
C ALA A 364 14.74 7.82 -3.64
N ASP A 365 15.71 8.41 -4.31
CA ASP A 365 15.54 9.62 -5.11
C ASP A 365 14.62 9.39 -6.32
N TYR A 366 14.59 8.17 -6.89
CA TYR A 366 13.67 7.76 -7.96
C TYR A 366 12.18 7.79 -7.55
N ILE A 367 11.87 7.89 -6.25
CA ILE A 367 10.49 8.12 -5.78
C ILE A 367 9.90 9.38 -6.40
N GLY A 368 10.71 10.40 -6.68
CA GLY A 368 10.27 11.63 -7.33
C GLY A 368 9.52 11.39 -8.63
N LEU A 369 9.97 10.42 -9.46
CA LEU A 369 9.30 10.02 -10.69
C LEU A 369 7.92 9.41 -10.41
N ILE A 370 7.89 8.47 -9.47
CA ILE A 370 6.67 7.74 -9.13
C ILE A 370 5.61 8.68 -8.54
N VAL A 371 6.02 9.62 -7.69
CA VAL A 371 5.14 10.60 -7.06
C VAL A 371 4.41 11.47 -8.10
N ALA A 372 5.04 11.73 -9.26
CA ALA A 372 4.43 12.49 -10.35
C ALA A 372 3.08 11.93 -10.80
N VAL A 373 2.97 10.61 -10.83
CA VAL A 373 1.78 9.90 -11.32
C VAL A 373 0.99 9.22 -10.19
N ASP A 374 1.52 9.24 -8.96
CA ASP A 374 0.97 8.52 -7.81
C ASP A 374 -0.50 8.85 -7.56
N ARG A 375 -0.90 10.11 -7.68
CA ARG A 375 -2.27 10.53 -7.39
C ARG A 375 -3.31 9.86 -8.28
N VAL A 376 -3.03 9.72 -9.56
CA VAL A 376 -3.93 9.03 -10.49
C VAL A 376 -3.98 7.55 -10.16
N LEU A 377 -2.81 6.95 -9.91
CA LEU A 377 -2.70 5.54 -9.57
C LEU A 377 -3.35 5.23 -8.22
N ASP A 378 -3.30 6.16 -7.26
CA ASP A 378 -3.94 6.02 -5.94
C ASP A 378 -5.46 5.89 -6.01
N MET A 379 -6.10 6.58 -6.96
CA MET A 379 -7.54 6.44 -7.22
C MET A 379 -7.89 4.98 -7.63
N PHE A 380 -7.11 4.41 -8.56
CA PHE A 380 -7.30 3.02 -9.00
C PHE A 380 -6.97 2.01 -7.90
N ARG A 381 -5.87 2.22 -7.15
CA ARG A 381 -5.48 1.38 -6.02
C ARG A 381 -6.55 1.32 -4.95
N THR A 382 -7.08 2.48 -4.56
CA THR A 382 -8.11 2.57 -3.52
C THR A 382 -9.41 1.94 -3.97
N ALA A 383 -9.80 2.12 -5.23
CA ALA A 383 -10.95 1.43 -5.79
C ALA A 383 -10.78 -0.09 -5.76
N LEU A 384 -9.59 -0.61 -6.06
CA LEU A 384 -9.30 -2.04 -5.94
C LEU A 384 -9.31 -2.51 -4.48
N ASN A 385 -8.69 -1.79 -3.55
CA ASN A 385 -8.70 -2.13 -2.13
C ASN A 385 -10.13 -2.28 -1.61
N VAL A 386 -11.00 -1.28 -1.86
CA VAL A 386 -12.41 -1.33 -1.46
C VAL A 386 -13.16 -2.45 -2.20
N THR A 387 -12.84 -2.71 -3.46
CA THR A 387 -13.43 -3.86 -4.19
C THR A 387 -13.07 -5.19 -3.52
N SER A 388 -11.80 -5.36 -3.13
CA SER A 388 -11.34 -6.53 -2.38
C SER A 388 -12.07 -6.66 -1.05
N ASP A 389 -12.19 -5.59 -0.28
CA ASP A 389 -12.92 -5.57 0.99
C ASP A 389 -14.37 -6.03 0.84
N LEU A 390 -15.08 -5.50 -0.15
CA LEU A 390 -16.46 -5.87 -0.46
C LEU A 390 -16.60 -7.34 -0.87
N MET A 391 -15.70 -7.82 -1.72
CA MET A 391 -15.69 -9.21 -2.21
C MET A 391 -15.37 -10.19 -1.09
N VAL A 392 -14.35 -9.94 -0.29
CA VAL A 392 -13.98 -10.76 0.87
C VAL A 392 -15.11 -10.77 1.89
N THR A 393 -15.72 -9.62 2.16
CA THR A 393 -16.88 -9.53 3.06
C THR A 393 -18.02 -10.46 2.62
N LYS A 394 -18.30 -10.50 1.32
CA LYS A 394 -19.34 -11.40 0.78
C LYS A 394 -18.95 -12.88 0.90
N ILE A 395 -17.69 -13.22 0.63
CA ILE A 395 -17.18 -14.58 0.80
C ILE A 395 -17.31 -15.02 2.28
N VAL A 396 -16.85 -14.20 3.21
CA VAL A 396 -16.90 -14.46 4.65
C VAL A 396 -18.36 -14.65 5.11
N ASP A 397 -19.25 -13.76 4.69
CA ASP A 397 -20.67 -13.83 5.06
C ASP A 397 -21.32 -15.15 4.62
N VAL A 398 -21.14 -15.53 3.36
CA VAL A 398 -21.73 -16.77 2.81
C VAL A 398 -21.12 -18.02 3.44
N THR A 399 -19.78 -18.06 3.58
CA THR A 399 -19.08 -19.24 4.10
C THR A 399 -19.30 -19.44 5.61
N THR A 400 -19.42 -18.34 6.37
CA THR A 400 -19.72 -18.42 7.82
C THR A 400 -21.14 -18.87 8.06
N ARG A 401 -22.09 -18.39 7.26
CA ARG A 401 -23.50 -18.83 7.33
C ARG A 401 -23.65 -20.32 7.04
N LYS A 402 -22.95 -20.82 6.02
CA LYS A 402 -22.98 -22.25 5.66
C LYS A 402 -22.46 -23.12 6.80
N ALA A 403 -21.32 -22.74 7.39
CA ALA A 403 -20.72 -23.47 8.51
C ALA A 403 -21.64 -23.50 9.76
N ALA A 404 -22.36 -22.39 10.03
CA ALA A 404 -23.34 -22.37 11.15
C ALA A 404 -24.54 -23.29 10.93
N LEU A 405 -25.04 -23.38 9.70
CA LEU A 405 -26.14 -24.30 9.34
C LEU A 405 -25.69 -25.76 9.43
N GLU A 406 -24.49 -26.10 8.98
CA GLU A 406 -23.92 -27.45 9.07
C GLU A 406 -23.66 -27.89 10.54
N ALA A 407 -23.33 -26.95 11.43
CA ALA A 407 -23.09 -27.20 12.84
C ALA A 407 -24.42 -27.38 13.63
N SER A 408 -25.56 -26.92 13.09
CA SER A 408 -26.89 -27.02 13.70
C SER A 408 -27.72 -28.19 13.16
N ALA A 409 -27.26 -28.88 12.12
CA ALA A 409 -27.85 -30.08 11.54
C ALA A 409 -27.20 -31.33 12.09
#